data_511ad41caf15fd8841b52f1b61979f45
#
_entry.id   511ad41caf15fd8841b52f1b61979f45
#
_cell.length_a   1.000
_cell.length_b   1.000
_cell.length_c   1.000
_cell.angle_alpha   90.00
_cell.angle_beta   90.00
_cell.angle_gamma   90.00
#
_symmetry.space_group_name_H-M   'P 1'
#
loop_
_entity.id
_entity.type
_entity.pdbx_description
1 polymer ?
#
loop_
_entity_poly.entity_id
_entity_poly.type
_entity_poly.pdbx_seq_one_letter_code
_entity_poly.pdbx_strand_id
1 'polypeptide(L)'
;AMEIYIVNKDVLLSILDFCAQENRFHFHRDGLFEYLGRGGTMDVFLHTGYAVRVDAVADYFAASMDMLDPDARASLFPADRPVRTKERADVSTYYGEHAHVENCLVADGCFIEGTVTDCILFRGVRVARGAHLSRCIVMQDTCIAADAILQYAIADKNVRIGPAVTLTGC
;
A
#
# COMPACT_ATOMS: atom_id res chain seq x y z
N ALA A 1 7.15 -15.57 -6.63
CA ALA A 1 6.43 -15.38 -7.92
C ALA A 1 5.31 -14.35 -7.71
N MET A 2 5.03 -13.53 -8.71
CA MET A 2 3.94 -12.54 -8.65
C MET A 2 2.54 -13.14 -8.86
N GLU A 3 2.47 -14.43 -9.17
CA GLU A 3 1.23 -15.16 -9.45
C GLU A 3 0.36 -14.51 -10.55
N ILE A 4 1.00 -13.89 -11.53
CA ILE A 4 0.37 -13.31 -12.70
C ILE A 4 0.60 -14.26 -13.87
N TYR A 5 -0.48 -14.69 -14.53
CA TYR A 5 -0.44 -15.68 -15.59
C TYR A 5 -1.12 -15.12 -16.85
N ILE A 6 -0.48 -15.32 -17.99
CA ILE A 6 -1.06 -15.10 -19.31
C ILE A 6 -1.27 -16.49 -19.92
N VAL A 7 -2.52 -16.87 -20.10
CA VAL A 7 -2.89 -18.25 -20.49
C VAL A 7 -3.83 -18.19 -21.69
N ASN A 8 -3.65 -19.14 -22.62
CA ASN A 8 -4.63 -19.33 -23.70
C ASN A 8 -5.98 -19.73 -23.09
N LYS A 9 -7.08 -19.21 -23.64
CA LYS A 9 -8.44 -19.45 -23.12
C LYS A 9 -8.78 -20.95 -23.01
N ASP A 10 -8.45 -21.73 -24.05
CA ASP A 10 -8.80 -23.15 -24.07
C ASP A 10 -8.00 -23.94 -23.04
N VAL A 11 -6.72 -23.59 -22.85
CA VAL A 11 -5.87 -24.16 -21.80
C VAL A 11 -6.42 -23.79 -20.41
N LEU A 12 -6.79 -22.53 -20.20
CA LEU A 12 -7.38 -22.11 -18.92
C LEU A 12 -8.65 -22.87 -18.60
N LEU A 13 -9.56 -23.00 -19.59
CA LEU A 13 -10.80 -23.76 -19.41
C LEU A 13 -10.52 -25.23 -19.08
N SER A 14 -9.57 -25.88 -19.76
CA SER A 14 -9.22 -27.27 -19.49
C SER A 14 -8.65 -27.47 -18.07
N ILE A 15 -7.85 -26.51 -17.58
CA ILE A 15 -7.33 -26.54 -16.21
C ILE A 15 -8.47 -26.37 -15.19
N LEU A 16 -9.39 -25.42 -15.45
CA LEU A 16 -10.53 -25.19 -14.55
C LEU A 16 -11.49 -26.38 -14.50
N ASP A 17 -11.78 -26.99 -15.66
CA ASP A 17 -12.62 -28.20 -15.74
C ASP A 17 -12.00 -29.36 -14.96
N PHE A 18 -10.69 -29.56 -15.10
CA PHE A 18 -9.96 -30.55 -14.31
C PHE A 18 -10.09 -30.25 -12.81
N CYS A 19 -9.83 -29.00 -12.40
CA CYS A 19 -9.92 -28.61 -11.00
C CYS A 19 -11.33 -28.85 -10.44
N ALA A 20 -12.37 -28.57 -11.22
CA ALA A 20 -13.77 -28.79 -10.83
C ALA A 20 -14.09 -30.27 -10.70
N GLN A 21 -13.70 -31.12 -11.65
CA GLN A 21 -13.94 -32.57 -11.64
C GLN A 21 -13.23 -33.27 -10.47
N GLU A 22 -12.01 -32.86 -10.15
CA GLU A 22 -11.19 -33.45 -9.10
C GLU A 22 -11.41 -32.79 -7.73
N ASN A 23 -12.33 -31.84 -7.61
CA ASN A 23 -12.60 -31.07 -6.40
C ASN A 23 -11.35 -30.38 -5.85
N ARG A 24 -10.55 -29.75 -6.75
CA ARG A 24 -9.35 -29.00 -6.44
C ARG A 24 -9.62 -27.51 -6.45
N PHE A 25 -9.05 -26.78 -5.49
CA PHE A 25 -9.38 -25.34 -5.29
C PHE A 25 -8.22 -24.39 -5.51
N HIS A 26 -7.01 -24.89 -5.61
CA HIS A 26 -5.82 -24.04 -5.77
C HIS A 26 -5.32 -24.10 -7.21
N PHE A 27 -5.64 -23.06 -7.99
CA PHE A 27 -5.26 -22.97 -9.40
C PHE A 27 -3.77 -23.21 -9.64
N HIS A 28 -2.88 -22.54 -8.87
CA HIS A 28 -1.45 -22.70 -9.01
C HIS A 28 -0.97 -24.11 -8.66
N ARG A 29 -1.27 -24.55 -7.42
CA ARG A 29 -0.75 -25.79 -6.88
C ARG A 29 -1.38 -27.02 -7.53
N ASP A 30 -2.68 -26.97 -7.76
CA ASP A 30 -3.42 -28.15 -8.21
C ASP A 30 -3.61 -28.15 -9.74
N GLY A 31 -3.94 -27.00 -10.33
CA GLY A 31 -4.22 -26.89 -11.75
C GLY A 31 -2.98 -26.76 -12.63
N LEU A 32 -2.12 -25.77 -12.36
CA LEU A 32 -0.93 -25.55 -13.19
C LEU A 32 0.09 -26.69 -13.09
N PHE A 33 0.34 -27.22 -11.90
CA PHE A 33 1.26 -28.35 -11.76
C PHE A 33 0.76 -29.61 -12.48
N GLU A 34 -0.54 -29.86 -12.46
CA GLU A 34 -1.12 -30.97 -13.23
C GLU A 34 -1.01 -30.76 -14.72
N TYR A 35 -1.28 -29.54 -15.22
CA TYR A 35 -1.10 -29.20 -16.64
C TYR A 35 0.33 -29.45 -17.08
N LEU A 36 1.34 -29.01 -16.31
CA LEU A 36 2.75 -29.26 -16.60
C LEU A 36 3.09 -30.76 -16.52
N GLY A 37 2.55 -31.49 -15.55
CA GLY A 37 2.73 -32.94 -15.41
C GLY A 37 2.20 -33.74 -16.59
N ARG A 38 1.18 -33.21 -17.28
CA ARG A 38 0.63 -33.79 -18.53
C ARG A 38 1.37 -33.38 -19.80
N GLY A 39 2.53 -32.72 -19.67
CA GLY A 39 3.34 -32.28 -20.80
C GLY A 39 3.00 -30.89 -21.34
N GLY A 40 2.17 -30.14 -20.63
CA GLY A 40 1.95 -28.72 -20.91
C GLY A 40 3.24 -27.91 -20.77
N THR A 41 3.32 -26.80 -21.50
CA THR A 41 4.48 -25.90 -21.48
C THR A 41 4.13 -24.58 -20.82
N MET A 42 5.09 -23.99 -20.09
CA MET A 42 4.99 -22.68 -19.46
C MET A 42 6.34 -21.97 -19.55
N ASP A 43 6.31 -20.74 -20.06
CA ASP A 43 7.48 -19.87 -20.07
C ASP A 43 7.46 -18.94 -18.86
N VAL A 44 8.64 -18.51 -18.42
CA VAL A 44 8.81 -17.61 -17.28
C VAL A 44 9.23 -16.24 -17.79
N PHE A 45 8.45 -15.23 -17.45
CA PHE A 45 8.84 -13.84 -17.64
C PHE A 45 9.54 -13.31 -16.37
N LEU A 46 10.79 -12.90 -16.49
CA LEU A 46 11.54 -12.31 -15.40
C LEU A 46 11.25 -10.80 -15.32
N HIS A 47 10.56 -10.38 -14.28
CA HIS A 47 10.36 -8.97 -13.99
C HIS A 47 11.56 -8.42 -13.22
N THR A 48 12.13 -7.30 -13.70
CA THR A 48 13.32 -6.65 -13.10
C THR A 48 13.01 -5.34 -12.37
N GLY A 49 11.76 -4.87 -12.41
CA GLY A 49 11.29 -3.67 -11.73
C GLY A 49 10.90 -3.92 -10.26
N TYR A 50 10.48 -2.86 -9.60
CA TYR A 50 9.95 -2.96 -8.23
C TYR A 50 8.73 -3.90 -8.19
N ALA A 51 8.78 -4.88 -7.32
CA ALA A 51 7.66 -5.79 -7.07
C ALA A 51 7.73 -6.28 -5.63
N VAL A 52 6.61 -6.19 -4.92
CA VAL A 52 6.50 -6.65 -3.55
C VAL A 52 5.22 -7.46 -3.38
N ARG A 53 5.26 -8.49 -2.55
CA ARG A 53 4.11 -9.27 -2.15
C ARG A 53 3.71 -8.89 -0.73
N VAL A 54 2.44 -8.60 -0.53
CA VAL A 54 1.88 -8.20 0.76
C VAL A 54 1.06 -9.35 1.32
N ASP A 55 1.65 -10.12 2.23
CA ASP A 55 1.00 -11.25 2.89
C ASP A 55 0.67 -10.94 4.37
N ALA A 56 1.33 -9.95 4.95
CA ALA A 56 1.16 -9.54 6.34
C ALA A 56 1.10 -8.01 6.48
N VAL A 57 0.66 -7.53 7.64
CA VAL A 57 0.64 -6.09 7.96
C VAL A 57 2.05 -5.49 7.93
N ALA A 58 3.06 -6.26 8.33
CA ALA A 58 4.45 -5.83 8.26
C ALA A 58 4.91 -5.60 6.82
N ASP A 59 4.50 -6.47 5.88
CA ASP A 59 4.82 -6.31 4.46
C ASP A 59 4.13 -5.08 3.87
N TYR A 60 2.87 -4.84 4.27
CA TYR A 60 2.14 -3.64 3.88
C TYR A 60 2.83 -2.38 4.38
N PHE A 61 3.28 -2.39 5.64
CA PHE A 61 4.01 -1.26 6.21
C PHE A 61 5.32 -1.02 5.47
N ALA A 62 6.15 -2.05 5.27
CA ALA A 62 7.41 -1.95 4.55
C ALA A 62 7.22 -1.45 3.12
N ALA A 63 6.32 -2.08 2.35
CA ALA A 63 6.01 -1.66 0.98
C ALA A 63 5.48 -0.23 0.89
N SER A 64 4.73 0.22 1.89
CA SER A 64 4.27 1.61 1.95
C SER A 64 5.42 2.57 2.24
N MET A 65 6.33 2.23 3.16
CA MET A 65 7.51 3.05 3.44
C MET A 65 8.48 3.12 2.25
N ASP A 66 8.60 2.04 1.46
CA ASP A 66 9.37 2.07 0.21
C ASP A 66 8.87 3.16 -0.76
N MET A 67 7.60 3.54 -0.68
CA MET A 67 7.06 4.63 -1.50
C MET A 67 7.59 6.02 -1.12
N LEU A 68 8.29 6.17 -0.01
CA LEU A 68 9.02 7.39 0.33
C LEU A 68 10.29 7.54 -0.52
N ASP A 69 10.82 6.44 -1.06
CA ASP A 69 11.92 6.46 -2.02
C ASP A 69 11.43 6.91 -3.41
N PRO A 70 12.02 7.98 -3.99
CA PRO A 70 11.68 8.44 -5.33
C PRO A 70 11.90 7.40 -6.43
N ASP A 71 12.93 6.55 -6.33
CA ASP A 71 13.25 5.56 -7.35
C ASP A 71 12.24 4.41 -7.33
N ALA A 72 11.81 3.96 -6.15
CA ALA A 72 10.74 2.98 -5.99
C ALA A 72 9.43 3.51 -6.59
N ARG A 73 9.07 4.78 -6.32
CA ARG A 73 7.89 5.42 -6.90
C ARG A 73 7.97 5.52 -8.42
N ALA A 74 9.11 5.95 -8.96
CA ALA A 74 9.30 6.09 -10.40
C ALA A 74 9.20 4.74 -11.13
N SER A 75 9.69 3.66 -10.51
CA SER A 75 9.56 2.30 -11.03
C SER A 75 8.10 1.83 -11.07
N LEU A 76 7.33 2.14 -10.04
CA LEU A 76 5.94 1.70 -9.91
C LEU A 76 4.95 2.57 -10.70
N PHE A 77 5.21 3.88 -10.79
CA PHE A 77 4.35 4.87 -11.43
C PHE A 77 5.08 5.62 -12.57
N PRO A 78 5.54 4.91 -13.61
CA PRO A 78 6.22 5.57 -14.71
C PRO A 78 5.26 6.50 -15.47
N ALA A 79 5.76 7.66 -15.91
CA ALA A 79 4.96 8.70 -16.55
C ALA A 79 4.29 8.25 -17.86
N ASP A 80 4.89 7.33 -18.59
CA ASP A 80 4.39 6.77 -19.85
C ASP A 80 3.28 5.71 -19.63
N ARG A 81 3.12 5.21 -18.42
CA ARG A 81 2.12 4.19 -18.05
C ARG A 81 1.44 4.54 -16.72
N PRO A 82 0.70 5.65 -16.66
CA PRO A 82 0.09 6.10 -15.42
C PRO A 82 -0.97 5.12 -14.91
N VAL A 83 -0.96 4.87 -13.60
CA VAL A 83 -2.02 4.13 -12.93
C VAL A 83 -3.24 5.04 -12.80
N ARG A 84 -4.32 4.69 -13.50
CA ARG A 84 -5.58 5.46 -13.47
C ARG A 84 -6.40 5.06 -12.26
N THR A 85 -6.66 6.00 -11.38
CA THR A 85 -7.52 5.83 -10.21
C THR A 85 -8.65 6.85 -10.24
N LYS A 86 -9.61 6.73 -9.32
CA LYS A 86 -10.70 7.70 -9.19
C LYS A 86 -10.14 9.06 -8.76
N GLU A 87 -10.28 10.05 -9.60
CA GLU A 87 -9.94 11.44 -9.28
C GLU A 87 -10.94 12.01 -8.25
N ARG A 88 -10.43 12.77 -7.30
CA ARG A 88 -11.20 13.56 -6.35
C ARG A 88 -10.67 14.98 -6.35
N ALA A 89 -11.58 15.94 -6.41
CA ALA A 89 -11.27 17.35 -6.25
C ALA A 89 -11.35 17.70 -4.77
N ASP A 90 -10.28 17.47 -4.04
CA ASP A 90 -10.14 17.88 -2.63
C ASP A 90 -9.40 19.24 -2.56
N VAL A 91 -9.55 19.95 -1.46
CA VAL A 91 -8.80 21.19 -1.20
C VAL A 91 -7.33 20.89 -1.00
N SER A 92 -6.47 21.88 -1.25
CA SER A 92 -5.03 21.75 -0.98
C SER A 92 -4.77 21.49 0.50
N THR A 93 -3.70 20.76 0.79
CA THR A 93 -3.21 20.55 2.17
C THR A 93 -2.73 21.88 2.74
N TYR A 94 -3.12 22.16 3.98
CA TYR A 94 -2.69 23.30 4.77
C TYR A 94 -1.56 22.92 5.73
N TYR A 95 -0.50 23.68 5.72
CA TYR A 95 0.62 23.59 6.66
C TYR A 95 0.61 24.83 7.55
N GLY A 96 0.41 24.63 8.86
CA GLY A 96 0.41 25.71 9.84
C GLY A 96 1.81 26.29 10.09
N GLU A 97 1.86 27.41 10.78
CA GLU A 97 3.12 28.13 11.09
C GLU A 97 4.15 27.26 11.84
N HIS A 98 3.67 26.32 12.65
CA HIS A 98 4.52 25.41 13.44
C HIS A 98 4.65 24.01 12.84
N ALA A 99 4.16 23.79 11.64
CA ALA A 99 4.28 22.52 10.97
C ALA A 99 5.74 22.23 10.57
N HIS A 100 6.21 21.04 10.89
CA HIS A 100 7.48 20.52 10.41
C HIS A 100 7.22 19.20 9.69
N VAL A 101 7.43 19.16 8.38
CA VAL A 101 7.14 17.96 7.56
C VAL A 101 8.38 17.60 6.78
N GLU A 102 8.90 16.39 6.99
CA GLU A 102 10.12 15.92 6.36
C GLU A 102 9.93 14.51 5.82
N ASN A 103 10.36 14.27 4.57
CA ASN A 103 10.31 12.97 3.89
C ASN A 103 8.93 12.29 3.97
N CYS A 104 7.87 12.98 3.56
CA CYS A 104 6.50 12.52 3.68
C CYS A 104 5.76 12.49 2.34
N LEU A 105 4.84 11.55 2.20
CA LEU A 105 3.79 11.59 1.18
C LEU A 105 2.50 12.08 1.83
N VAL A 106 2.05 13.25 1.44
CA VAL A 106 0.85 13.89 2.00
C VAL A 106 -0.17 14.08 0.90
N ALA A 107 -1.34 13.48 1.07
CA ALA A 107 -2.45 13.64 0.13
C ALA A 107 -3.21 14.96 0.37
N ASP A 108 -4.10 15.33 -0.55
CA ASP A 108 -4.88 16.55 -0.49
C ASP A 108 -5.81 16.61 0.75
N GLY A 109 -6.22 17.81 1.13
CA GLY A 109 -7.18 18.07 2.20
C GLY A 109 -6.65 17.89 3.62
N CYS A 110 -5.35 17.65 3.80
CA CYS A 110 -4.77 17.53 5.13
C CYS A 110 -4.62 18.90 5.81
N PHE A 111 -4.61 18.86 7.16
CA PHE A 111 -4.35 20.03 7.99
C PHE A 111 -3.27 19.68 9.02
N ILE A 112 -2.08 20.26 8.87
CA ILE A 112 -0.88 19.86 9.62
C ILE A 112 -0.34 21.06 10.38
N GLU A 113 -0.30 20.95 11.72
CA GLU A 113 0.30 21.94 12.63
C GLU A 113 1.40 21.33 13.52
N GLY A 114 1.59 20.00 13.47
CA GLY A 114 2.57 19.26 14.24
C GLY A 114 3.81 18.88 13.43
N THR A 115 4.61 17.99 13.99
CA THR A 115 5.82 17.42 13.37
C THR A 115 5.49 16.06 12.76
N VAL A 116 5.85 15.87 11.49
CA VAL A 116 5.59 14.64 10.72
C VAL A 116 6.86 14.27 9.95
N THR A 117 7.43 13.11 10.25
CA THR A 117 8.68 12.65 9.64
C THR A 117 8.55 11.22 9.14
N ASP A 118 9.01 10.95 7.92
CA ASP A 118 8.95 9.62 7.28
C ASP A 118 7.54 9.01 7.28
N CYS A 119 6.51 9.79 6.97
CA CYS A 119 5.12 9.36 7.09
C CYS A 119 4.36 9.39 5.76
N ILE A 120 3.29 8.61 5.72
CA ILE A 120 2.30 8.64 4.64
C ILE A 120 0.97 9.08 5.24
N LEU A 121 0.50 10.26 4.83
CA LEU A 121 -0.78 10.81 5.26
C LEU A 121 -1.77 10.78 4.10
N PHE A 122 -2.87 10.07 4.30
CA PHE A 122 -3.98 10.04 3.35
C PHE A 122 -4.85 11.29 3.48
N ARG A 123 -5.83 11.42 2.61
CA ARG A 123 -6.69 12.61 2.49
C ARG A 123 -7.38 12.97 3.80
N GLY A 124 -7.50 14.28 4.05
CA GLY A 124 -8.27 14.80 5.16
C GLY A 124 -7.68 14.56 6.54
N VAL A 125 -6.43 14.07 6.63
CA VAL A 125 -5.76 13.84 7.92
C VAL A 125 -5.51 15.17 8.61
N ARG A 126 -5.79 15.21 9.92
CA ARG A 126 -5.53 16.36 10.77
C ARG A 126 -4.49 16.03 11.82
N VAL A 127 -3.41 16.79 11.85
CA VAL A 127 -2.33 16.68 12.83
C VAL A 127 -2.28 17.99 13.62
N ALA A 128 -2.72 17.95 14.87
CA ALA A 128 -2.77 19.14 15.70
C ALA A 128 -1.38 19.56 16.19
N ARG A 129 -1.33 20.78 16.71
CA ARG A 129 -0.09 21.39 17.23
C ARG A 129 0.51 20.53 18.35
N GLY A 130 1.84 20.40 18.35
CA GLY A 130 2.57 19.62 19.34
C GLY A 130 2.54 18.09 19.08
N ALA A 131 1.71 17.60 18.16
CA ALA A 131 1.75 16.19 17.82
C ALA A 131 3.01 15.83 17.04
N HIS A 132 3.59 14.66 17.32
CA HIS A 132 4.79 14.13 16.69
C HIS A 132 4.50 12.77 16.07
N LEU A 133 4.64 12.67 14.74
CA LEU A 133 4.49 11.44 13.98
C LEU A 133 5.82 11.06 13.36
N SER A 134 6.24 9.81 13.52
CA SER A 134 7.43 9.27 12.89
C SER A 134 7.18 7.87 12.37
N ARG A 135 7.49 7.64 11.09
CA ARG A 135 7.27 6.35 10.41
C ARG A 135 5.86 5.83 10.58
N CYS A 136 4.87 6.66 10.26
CA CYS A 136 3.46 6.31 10.41
C CYS A 136 2.73 6.28 9.06
N ILE A 137 1.74 5.41 8.97
CA ILE A 137 0.75 5.42 7.90
C ILE A 137 -0.58 5.83 8.51
N VAL A 138 -1.11 6.98 8.11
CA VAL A 138 -2.36 7.52 8.66
C VAL A 138 -3.38 7.62 7.54
N MET A 139 -4.45 6.83 7.64
CA MET A 139 -5.48 6.75 6.61
C MET A 139 -6.51 7.88 6.72
N GLN A 140 -7.42 7.94 5.74
CA GLN A 140 -8.31 9.06 5.47
C GLN A 140 -9.09 9.53 6.71
N ASP A 141 -9.25 10.85 6.80
CA ASP A 141 -10.13 11.54 7.76
C ASP A 141 -9.79 11.23 9.23
N THR A 142 -8.57 10.79 9.49
CA THR A 142 -8.04 10.53 10.83
C THR A 142 -7.59 11.83 11.50
N CYS A 143 -7.93 11.99 12.76
CA CYS A 143 -7.58 13.17 13.56
C CYS A 143 -6.61 12.78 14.68
N ILE A 144 -5.48 13.46 14.73
CA ILE A 144 -4.45 13.32 15.77
C ILE A 144 -4.44 14.59 16.59
N ALA A 145 -4.81 14.46 17.86
CA ALA A 145 -4.94 15.61 18.76
C ALA A 145 -3.57 16.14 19.24
N ALA A 146 -3.61 17.27 19.92
CA ALA A 146 -2.41 17.96 20.38
C ALA A 146 -1.52 17.08 21.27
N ASP A 147 -0.21 17.24 21.11
CA ASP A 147 0.83 16.60 21.92
C ASP A 147 0.82 15.06 21.87
N ALA A 148 0.11 14.45 20.92
CA ALA A 148 0.15 13.01 20.70
C ALA A 148 1.46 12.59 20.02
N ILE A 149 2.00 11.44 20.40
CA ILE A 149 3.24 10.87 19.86
C ILE A 149 2.92 9.52 19.22
N LEU A 150 3.16 9.42 17.92
CA LEU A 150 2.98 8.18 17.15
C LEU A 150 4.30 7.77 16.50
N GLN A 151 4.70 6.53 16.71
CA GLN A 151 5.89 5.95 16.08
C GLN A 151 5.59 4.55 15.58
N TYR A 152 5.98 4.25 14.34
CA TYR A 152 5.77 2.93 13.71
C TYR A 152 4.32 2.44 13.80
N ALA A 153 3.38 3.32 13.52
CA ALA A 153 1.96 3.02 13.67
C ALA A 153 1.20 3.10 12.34
N ILE A 154 0.19 2.26 12.21
CA ILE A 154 -0.81 2.35 11.15
C ILE A 154 -2.13 2.77 11.81
N ALA A 155 -2.67 3.92 11.46
CA ALA A 155 -4.00 4.36 11.87
C ALA A 155 -4.96 4.20 10.69
N ASP A 156 -6.04 3.46 10.89
CA ASP A 156 -7.08 3.27 9.86
C ASP A 156 -7.92 4.54 9.68
N LYS A 157 -8.89 4.48 8.79
CA LYS A 157 -9.78 5.60 8.41
C LYS A 157 -10.65 6.05 9.59
N ASN A 158 -10.90 7.36 9.65
CA ASN A 158 -11.79 7.96 10.64
C ASN A 158 -11.41 7.72 12.11
N VAL A 159 -10.14 7.41 12.36
CA VAL A 159 -9.62 7.22 13.73
C VAL A 159 -9.46 8.58 14.42
N ARG A 160 -9.69 8.61 15.71
CA ARG A 160 -9.43 9.77 16.58
C ARG A 160 -8.44 9.38 17.67
N ILE A 161 -7.27 9.98 17.63
CA ILE A 161 -6.22 9.82 18.66
C ILE A 161 -6.31 11.02 19.61
N GLY A 162 -6.51 10.73 20.88
CA GLY A 162 -6.68 11.73 21.91
C GLY A 162 -5.40 12.56 22.19
N PRO A 163 -5.52 13.66 22.95
CA PRO A 163 -4.37 14.50 23.28
C PRO A 163 -3.37 13.77 24.17
N ALA A 164 -2.09 14.05 23.99
CA ALA A 164 -0.97 13.51 24.75
C ALA A 164 -0.89 11.96 24.80
N VAL A 165 -1.57 11.27 23.89
CA VAL A 165 -1.48 9.79 23.75
C VAL A 165 -0.16 9.43 23.10
N THR A 166 0.55 8.44 23.65
CA THR A 166 1.74 7.86 23.05
C THR A 166 1.45 6.47 22.53
N LEU A 167 1.67 6.25 21.23
CA LEU A 167 1.57 4.97 20.56
C LEU A 167 2.90 4.66 19.88
N THR A 168 3.52 3.56 20.29
CA THR A 168 4.76 3.09 19.68
C THR A 168 4.55 1.66 19.20
N GLY A 169 4.70 1.43 17.90
CA GLY A 169 4.73 0.09 17.33
C GLY A 169 6.03 -0.64 17.61
N CYS A 170 6.02 -1.97 17.41
CA CYS A 170 7.19 -2.84 17.57
C CYS A 170 7.86 -3.08 16.22
#